data_234e0a0d5ee3131e811af3dd98395dc8
#
_entry.id   234e0a0d5ee3131e811af3dd98395dc8
#
_cell.length_a   1.000
_cell.length_b   1.000
_cell.length_c   1.000
_cell.angle_alpha   90.00
_cell.angle_beta   90.00
_cell.angle_gamma   90.00
#
_symmetry.space_group_name_H-M   'P 1'
#
loop_
_entity.id
_entity.type
_entity.pdbx_description
1 polymer ?
#
loop_
_entity_poly.entity_id
_entity_poly.type
_entity_poly.pdbx_seq_one_letter_code
_entity_poly.pdbx_strand_id
1 'polypeptide(L)'
;MNIQSILSDKIKQAMIAAGADEQCDALIRQSSKPQFGDYQANGIMAAAKKLGLNPREFAQKVLDHADLSDVAEKTEIAGPGFINIFLNPTWLANNVSAALKDQNLGVSANEKQTIVIDYSSPNVAKEMHVGHLRSTIIGDAVVRTLEFLGHNVIRANHVGDWGTQFGMLIAYLEKMENEHASEMELQDLEAFYREAKKHYDEDEAFAEKARNYVVKLQGGDEYCRTMWKKLVDITMQQNQRNYDRLNVTLTEKDVMGESLYNPMLPAIVEDLKKQGLAVEDEGALVVYLDEFKNKEGEPMGVIVQKKDGGFLYTTTDIAAAKYRYETLKADRALVFSDTRQSQHMQQAWLITRKAGYVPDSFSLEHKNFGMMLGKDGKPFKTRTGGTVKLADLLDEAIERATVLINEKNTNLSDEEKTAVIEAVGIGSVKYADLSKNRTTDYVFDWDNMLSFEGNTAPYMQYAYTRIRSIFNKADVNPTALAEAKIQLSDEKERALAIKLLQFEEAVQTVGKEGTPHVLCAYLYELAGVFSSFYEHCPILNAEDENVKLSRLKLASLTEKTLKQGLELLGIKTIEKM
;
A
#
# COMPACT_ATOMS: atom_id res chain seq x y z
N MET A 1 1.14 -1.76 -20.89
CA MET A 1 0.47 -2.81 -21.70
C MET A 1 0.10 -3.96 -20.77
N ASN A 2 -1.14 -4.38 -20.79
CA ASN A 2 -1.70 -5.42 -19.92
C ASN A 2 -2.14 -6.61 -20.78
N ILE A 3 -1.34 -7.68 -20.79
CA ILE A 3 -1.60 -8.88 -21.60
C ILE A 3 -2.95 -9.50 -21.21
N GLN A 4 -3.21 -9.64 -19.92
CA GLN A 4 -4.45 -10.23 -19.43
C GLN A 4 -5.68 -9.48 -19.94
N SER A 5 -5.66 -8.13 -19.91
CA SER A 5 -6.76 -7.31 -20.43
C SER A 5 -6.93 -7.45 -21.95
N ILE A 6 -5.83 -7.47 -22.69
CA ILE A 6 -5.87 -7.64 -24.15
C ILE A 6 -6.52 -8.95 -24.51
N LEU A 7 -6.10 -10.04 -23.89
CA LEU A 7 -6.66 -11.38 -24.10
C LEU A 7 -8.11 -11.46 -23.64
N SER A 8 -8.42 -10.86 -22.48
CA SER A 8 -9.79 -10.83 -21.95
C SER A 8 -10.75 -10.15 -22.93
N ASP A 9 -10.39 -9.00 -23.46
CA ASP A 9 -11.23 -8.28 -24.43
C ASP A 9 -11.43 -9.10 -25.71
N LYS A 10 -10.38 -9.66 -26.26
CA LYS A 10 -10.46 -10.46 -27.51
C LYS A 10 -11.29 -11.73 -27.33
N ILE A 11 -11.08 -12.46 -26.24
CA ILE A 11 -11.83 -13.70 -25.97
C ILE A 11 -13.28 -13.40 -25.60
N LYS A 12 -13.54 -12.37 -24.82
CA LYS A 12 -14.90 -11.98 -24.46
C LYS A 12 -15.71 -11.61 -25.70
N GLN A 13 -15.13 -10.81 -26.62
CA GLN A 13 -15.78 -10.45 -27.89
C GLN A 13 -16.10 -11.70 -28.72
N ALA A 14 -15.17 -12.65 -28.75
CA ALA A 14 -15.38 -13.93 -29.44
C ALA A 14 -16.46 -14.78 -28.78
N MET A 15 -16.54 -14.77 -27.43
CA MET A 15 -17.59 -15.48 -26.68
C MET A 15 -18.97 -14.89 -27.00
N ILE A 16 -19.08 -13.58 -27.04
CA ILE A 16 -20.33 -12.89 -27.40
C ILE A 16 -20.73 -13.22 -28.85
N ALA A 17 -19.78 -13.18 -29.78
CA ALA A 17 -20.02 -13.55 -31.18
C ALA A 17 -20.45 -15.01 -31.34
N ALA A 18 -20.00 -15.90 -30.46
CA ALA A 18 -20.39 -17.33 -30.41
C ALA A 18 -21.71 -17.58 -29.68
N GLY A 19 -22.36 -16.55 -29.14
CA GLY A 19 -23.69 -16.65 -28.53
C GLY A 19 -23.77 -16.38 -27.03
N ALA A 20 -22.65 -16.10 -26.34
CA ALA A 20 -22.67 -15.76 -24.92
C ALA A 20 -23.27 -14.37 -24.68
N ASP A 21 -23.82 -14.14 -23.48
CA ASP A 21 -24.35 -12.83 -23.12
C ASP A 21 -23.22 -11.81 -22.83
N GLU A 22 -23.57 -10.54 -22.76
CA GLU A 22 -22.63 -9.43 -22.51
C GLU A 22 -22.02 -9.47 -21.09
N GLN A 23 -22.59 -10.23 -20.19
CA GLN A 23 -22.12 -10.40 -18.81
C GLN A 23 -21.08 -11.52 -18.68
N CYS A 24 -20.76 -12.22 -19.75
CA CYS A 24 -19.78 -13.31 -19.71
C CYS A 24 -18.38 -12.78 -19.39
N ASP A 25 -17.58 -13.62 -18.74
CA ASP A 25 -16.20 -13.33 -18.40
C ASP A 25 -15.30 -14.43 -18.98
N ALA A 26 -14.26 -14.03 -19.69
CA ALA A 26 -13.29 -14.94 -20.26
C ALA A 26 -12.43 -15.63 -19.17
N LEU A 27 -12.33 -15.05 -17.98
CA LEU A 27 -11.50 -15.52 -16.86
C LEU A 27 -10.08 -15.86 -17.31
N ILE A 28 -9.41 -14.87 -17.90
CA ILE A 28 -8.02 -15.03 -18.33
C ILE A 28 -7.12 -15.08 -17.12
N ARG A 29 -6.27 -16.10 -17.07
CA ARG A 29 -5.31 -16.30 -15.99
C ARG A 29 -3.94 -16.67 -16.54
N GLN A 30 -2.89 -16.28 -15.84
CA GLN A 30 -1.55 -16.77 -16.12
C GLN A 30 -1.53 -18.28 -15.90
N SER A 31 -0.92 -19.04 -16.82
CA SER A 31 -0.86 -20.47 -16.70
C SER A 31 0.08 -20.92 -15.59
N SER A 32 -0.31 -21.97 -14.87
CA SER A 32 0.48 -22.52 -13.77
C SER A 32 1.66 -23.38 -14.25
N LYS A 33 1.58 -23.90 -15.47
CA LYS A 33 2.59 -24.80 -16.06
C LYS A 33 2.82 -24.47 -17.53
N PRO A 34 4.06 -24.60 -18.04
CA PRO A 34 4.40 -24.28 -19.42
C PRO A 34 3.60 -25.04 -20.48
N GLN A 35 3.21 -26.30 -20.18
CA GLN A 35 2.42 -27.11 -21.13
C GLN A 35 1.01 -26.54 -21.36
N PHE A 36 0.51 -25.69 -20.50
CA PHE A 36 -0.79 -25.02 -20.63
C PHE A 36 -0.68 -23.65 -21.30
N GLY A 37 0.45 -23.35 -21.92
CA GLY A 37 0.71 -22.05 -22.52
C GLY A 37 1.13 -20.98 -21.53
N ASP A 38 0.99 -19.75 -21.94
CA ASP A 38 1.35 -18.57 -21.13
C ASP A 38 0.15 -18.04 -20.35
N TYR A 39 -1.01 -18.11 -20.96
CA TYR A 39 -2.31 -17.73 -20.38
C TYR A 39 -3.37 -18.77 -20.71
N GLN A 40 -4.40 -18.81 -19.88
CA GLN A 40 -5.50 -19.73 -20.05
C GLN A 40 -6.83 -18.98 -19.88
N ALA A 41 -7.77 -19.23 -20.80
CA ALA A 41 -9.14 -18.74 -20.69
C ALA A 41 -9.99 -19.82 -20.01
N ASN A 42 -10.45 -19.51 -18.80
CA ASN A 42 -11.17 -20.47 -17.93
C ASN A 42 -12.69 -20.21 -17.86
N GLY A 43 -13.18 -19.18 -18.56
CA GLY A 43 -14.60 -18.79 -18.51
C GLY A 43 -15.51 -19.52 -19.48
N ILE A 44 -14.97 -20.39 -20.31
CA ILE A 44 -15.72 -21.07 -21.37
C ILE A 44 -16.80 -22.01 -20.80
N MET A 45 -16.46 -22.76 -19.77
CA MET A 45 -17.37 -23.75 -19.17
C MET A 45 -18.63 -23.11 -18.60
N ALA A 46 -18.49 -22.01 -17.88
CA ALA A 46 -19.63 -21.32 -17.28
C ALA A 46 -20.56 -20.76 -18.35
N ALA A 47 -20.01 -20.16 -19.41
CA ALA A 47 -20.79 -19.66 -20.54
C ALA A 47 -21.47 -20.77 -21.32
N ALA A 48 -20.78 -21.86 -21.58
CA ALA A 48 -21.35 -23.02 -22.27
C ALA A 48 -22.52 -23.63 -21.48
N LYS A 49 -22.39 -23.73 -20.17
CA LYS A 49 -23.45 -24.23 -19.29
C LYS A 49 -24.72 -23.40 -19.40
N LYS A 50 -24.59 -22.07 -19.38
CA LYS A 50 -25.74 -21.16 -19.55
C LYS A 50 -26.43 -21.33 -20.90
N LEU A 51 -25.67 -21.65 -21.94
CA LEU A 51 -26.20 -21.83 -23.29
C LEU A 51 -26.69 -23.26 -23.56
N GLY A 52 -26.49 -24.18 -22.62
CA GLY A 52 -26.82 -25.62 -22.82
C GLY A 52 -25.93 -26.30 -23.85
N LEU A 53 -24.72 -25.81 -24.06
CA LEU A 53 -23.76 -26.33 -25.03
C LEU A 53 -22.66 -27.16 -24.37
N ASN A 54 -22.05 -28.08 -25.15
CA ASN A 54 -20.85 -28.76 -24.73
C ASN A 54 -19.68 -27.76 -24.61
N PRO A 55 -18.94 -27.72 -23.48
CA PRO A 55 -17.89 -26.75 -23.30
C PRO A 55 -16.78 -26.78 -24.35
N ARG A 56 -16.34 -27.96 -24.79
CA ARG A 56 -15.30 -28.09 -25.82
C ARG A 56 -15.78 -27.61 -27.20
N GLU A 57 -17.03 -27.89 -27.55
CA GLU A 57 -17.65 -27.42 -28.79
C GLU A 57 -17.82 -25.91 -28.76
N PHE A 58 -18.22 -25.36 -27.61
CA PHE A 58 -18.31 -23.92 -27.43
C PHE A 58 -16.93 -23.25 -27.49
N ALA A 59 -15.91 -23.86 -26.90
CA ALA A 59 -14.53 -23.37 -26.99
C ALA A 59 -14.05 -23.28 -28.44
N GLN A 60 -14.40 -24.27 -29.27
CA GLN A 60 -14.07 -24.23 -30.71
C GLN A 60 -14.80 -23.09 -31.43
N LYS A 61 -16.07 -22.87 -31.12
CA LYS A 61 -16.83 -21.73 -31.66
C LYS A 61 -16.19 -20.39 -31.28
N VAL A 62 -15.75 -20.25 -30.02
CA VAL A 62 -15.07 -19.05 -29.55
C VAL A 62 -13.79 -18.82 -30.35
N LEU A 63 -12.97 -19.84 -30.53
CA LEU A 63 -11.74 -19.74 -31.32
C LEU A 63 -12.00 -19.43 -32.80
N ASP A 64 -13.09 -19.93 -33.36
CA ASP A 64 -13.48 -19.62 -34.76
C ASP A 64 -13.82 -18.13 -34.94
N HIS A 65 -14.27 -17.45 -33.90
CA HIS A 65 -14.60 -16.01 -33.89
C HIS A 65 -13.47 -15.12 -33.35
N ALA A 66 -12.45 -15.70 -32.71
CA ALA A 66 -11.36 -14.95 -32.09
C ALA A 66 -10.28 -14.62 -33.12
N ASP A 67 -9.89 -13.34 -33.19
CA ASP A 67 -8.72 -12.91 -33.94
C ASP A 67 -7.54 -12.74 -32.96
N LEU A 68 -6.75 -13.78 -32.81
CA LEU A 68 -5.55 -13.81 -31.97
C LEU A 68 -4.26 -13.91 -32.78
N SER A 69 -4.34 -13.77 -34.11
CA SER A 69 -3.23 -14.04 -35.03
C SER A 69 -1.99 -13.15 -34.79
N ASP A 70 -2.19 -11.92 -34.30
CA ASP A 70 -1.11 -11.00 -33.99
C ASP A 70 -0.48 -11.25 -32.60
N VAL A 71 -1.26 -11.76 -31.65
CA VAL A 71 -0.87 -11.92 -30.22
C VAL A 71 -0.39 -13.33 -29.91
N ALA A 72 -1.06 -14.35 -30.46
CA ALA A 72 -0.79 -15.75 -30.17
C ALA A 72 -0.18 -16.47 -31.36
N GLU A 73 0.84 -17.27 -31.11
CA GLU A 73 1.36 -18.20 -32.14
C GLU A 73 0.55 -19.47 -32.20
N LYS A 74 -0.11 -19.86 -31.09
CA LYS A 74 -0.85 -21.12 -30.98
C LYS A 74 -1.92 -21.01 -29.89
N THR A 75 -3.05 -21.68 -30.13
CA THR A 75 -4.08 -21.90 -29.11
C THR A 75 -4.44 -23.39 -29.09
N GLU A 76 -4.82 -23.90 -27.92
CA GLU A 76 -5.24 -25.30 -27.74
C GLU A 76 -6.46 -25.35 -26.83
N ILE A 77 -7.41 -26.21 -27.17
CA ILE A 77 -8.52 -26.56 -26.28
C ILE A 77 -8.05 -27.72 -25.40
N ALA A 78 -8.09 -27.52 -24.09
CA ALA A 78 -7.59 -28.48 -23.10
C ALA A 78 -8.67 -28.83 -22.08
N GLY A 79 -8.57 -30.04 -21.52
CA GLY A 79 -9.49 -30.52 -20.49
C GLY A 79 -10.94 -30.40 -20.89
N PRO A 80 -11.81 -29.95 -19.97
CA PRO A 80 -13.25 -29.86 -20.24
C PRO A 80 -13.67 -28.65 -21.10
N GLY A 81 -12.74 -27.80 -21.54
CA GLY A 81 -13.06 -26.65 -22.38
C GLY A 81 -12.23 -25.41 -22.08
N PHE A 82 -11.06 -25.54 -21.45
CA PHE A 82 -10.11 -24.46 -21.28
C PHE A 82 -9.43 -24.14 -22.61
N ILE A 83 -9.11 -22.85 -22.81
CA ILE A 83 -8.33 -22.42 -23.97
C ILE A 83 -6.94 -22.03 -23.47
N ASN A 84 -5.91 -22.77 -23.89
CA ASN A 84 -4.52 -22.46 -23.63
C ASN A 84 -3.99 -21.52 -24.72
N ILE A 85 -3.33 -20.45 -24.33
CA ILE A 85 -2.85 -19.40 -25.24
C ILE A 85 -1.33 -19.32 -25.13
N PHE A 86 -0.64 -19.51 -26.26
CA PHE A 86 0.82 -19.39 -26.40
C PHE A 86 1.12 -18.08 -27.13
N LEU A 87 1.81 -17.16 -26.47
CA LEU A 87 2.05 -15.82 -27.02
C LEU A 87 3.11 -15.84 -28.13
N ASN A 88 2.93 -14.97 -29.09
CA ASN A 88 3.81 -14.85 -30.26
C ASN A 88 5.13 -14.16 -29.85
N PRO A 89 6.32 -14.78 -30.12
CA PRO A 89 7.60 -14.20 -29.76
C PRO A 89 7.88 -12.83 -30.40
N THR A 90 7.47 -12.60 -31.62
CA THR A 90 7.64 -11.30 -32.30
C THR A 90 6.79 -10.22 -31.64
N TRP A 91 5.55 -10.54 -31.28
CA TRP A 91 4.69 -9.63 -30.55
C TRP A 91 5.28 -9.28 -29.19
N LEU A 92 5.79 -10.28 -28.46
CA LEU A 92 6.47 -10.06 -27.17
C LEU A 92 7.71 -9.18 -27.34
N ALA A 93 8.56 -9.44 -28.31
CA ALA A 93 9.76 -8.66 -28.59
C ALA A 93 9.42 -7.19 -28.89
N ASN A 94 8.41 -6.93 -29.70
CA ASN A 94 7.97 -5.58 -30.05
C ASN A 94 7.45 -4.83 -28.81
N ASN A 95 6.75 -5.50 -27.92
CA ASN A 95 6.23 -4.88 -26.69
C ASN A 95 7.34 -4.63 -25.66
N VAL A 96 8.33 -5.49 -25.57
CA VAL A 96 9.52 -5.24 -24.73
C VAL A 96 10.28 -4.00 -25.24
N SER A 97 10.47 -3.90 -26.56
CA SER A 97 11.11 -2.71 -27.17
C SER A 97 10.31 -1.43 -26.87
N ALA A 98 8.99 -1.49 -26.98
CA ALA A 98 8.13 -0.35 -26.67
C ALA A 98 8.21 0.05 -25.19
N ALA A 99 8.23 -0.92 -24.28
CA ALA A 99 8.37 -0.70 -22.84
C ALA A 99 9.69 -0.01 -22.49
N LEU A 100 10.79 -0.40 -23.14
CA LEU A 100 12.10 0.23 -22.94
C LEU A 100 12.14 1.71 -23.32
N LYS A 101 11.32 2.14 -24.25
CA LYS A 101 11.25 3.53 -24.71
C LYS A 101 10.29 4.38 -23.88
N ASP A 102 9.48 3.77 -23.03
CA ASP A 102 8.47 4.42 -22.21
C ASP A 102 8.99 4.66 -20.79
N GLN A 103 8.80 5.87 -20.27
CA GLN A 103 9.17 6.21 -18.89
C GLN A 103 8.43 5.34 -17.88
N ASN A 104 7.21 4.93 -18.18
CA ASN A 104 6.38 4.08 -17.32
C ASN A 104 6.49 2.60 -17.68
N LEU A 105 7.52 2.20 -18.41
CA LEU A 105 7.84 0.81 -18.74
C LEU A 105 6.67 0.07 -19.42
N GLY A 106 5.91 0.79 -20.24
CA GLY A 106 4.77 0.24 -20.97
C GLY A 106 3.49 0.16 -20.14
N VAL A 107 3.49 0.63 -18.91
CA VAL A 107 2.28 0.69 -18.09
C VAL A 107 1.41 1.86 -18.54
N SER A 108 0.18 1.55 -18.95
CA SER A 108 -0.77 2.55 -19.40
C SER A 108 -1.37 3.32 -18.23
N ALA A 109 -1.58 4.64 -18.43
CA ALA A 109 -2.30 5.43 -17.45
C ALA A 109 -3.76 5.00 -17.39
N ASN A 110 -4.31 4.90 -16.18
CA ASN A 110 -5.73 4.64 -15.98
C ASN A 110 -6.56 5.90 -16.27
N GLU A 111 -7.87 5.72 -16.43
CA GLU A 111 -8.79 6.85 -16.38
C GLU A 111 -8.62 7.53 -15.01
N LYS A 112 -8.32 8.83 -15.04
CA LYS A 112 -7.94 9.58 -13.87
C LYS A 112 -9.07 9.69 -12.86
N GLN A 113 -8.82 9.23 -11.64
CA GLN A 113 -9.71 9.40 -10.50
C GLN A 113 -9.01 10.26 -9.44
N THR A 114 -9.81 10.86 -8.57
CA THR A 114 -9.33 11.46 -7.32
C THR A 114 -9.52 10.45 -6.19
N ILE A 115 -8.44 10.06 -5.54
CA ILE A 115 -8.43 8.99 -4.53
C ILE A 115 -7.83 9.53 -3.24
N VAL A 116 -8.60 9.48 -2.16
CA VAL A 116 -8.12 9.83 -0.82
C VAL A 116 -7.58 8.57 -0.15
N ILE A 117 -6.35 8.65 0.35
CA ILE A 117 -5.71 7.57 1.10
C ILE A 117 -5.47 8.05 2.52
N ASP A 118 -6.23 7.48 3.46
CA ASP A 118 -6.12 7.74 4.89
C ASP A 118 -5.18 6.69 5.49
N TYR A 119 -4.01 7.13 5.95
CA TYR A 119 -3.00 6.21 6.48
C TYR A 119 -2.07 6.90 7.47
N SER A 120 -1.37 6.11 8.28
CA SER A 120 -0.53 6.49 9.40
C SER A 120 -1.36 6.92 10.63
N SER A 121 -1.90 8.12 10.64
CA SER A 121 -2.90 8.62 11.60
C SER A 121 -2.51 8.49 13.09
N PRO A 122 -1.28 8.89 13.49
CA PRO A 122 -0.85 8.79 14.88
C PRO A 122 -1.54 9.83 15.77
N ASN A 123 -1.55 9.56 17.07
CA ASN A 123 -2.03 10.52 18.06
C ASN A 123 -0.97 11.58 18.35
N VAL A 124 -1.42 12.80 18.57
CA VAL A 124 -0.56 13.91 18.97
C VAL A 124 -0.12 13.74 20.43
N ALA A 125 1.06 14.25 20.75
CA ALA A 125 1.74 14.16 22.04
C ALA A 125 2.12 12.74 22.46
N LYS A 126 2.15 11.82 21.50
CA LYS A 126 2.65 10.45 21.69
C LYS A 126 3.67 10.13 20.62
N GLU A 127 4.64 9.30 20.96
CA GLU A 127 5.59 8.81 19.97
C GLU A 127 4.96 7.71 19.13
N MET A 128 5.35 7.65 17.86
CA MET A 128 4.97 6.55 17.00
C MET A 128 5.61 5.24 17.49
N HIS A 129 4.83 4.18 17.47
CA HIS A 129 5.28 2.84 17.83
C HIS A 129 5.07 1.87 16.65
N VAL A 130 5.54 0.64 16.79
CA VAL A 130 5.47 -0.36 15.70
C VAL A 130 4.05 -0.63 15.21
N GLY A 131 3.02 -0.38 16.02
CA GLY A 131 1.63 -0.47 15.59
C GLY A 131 1.26 0.50 14.48
N HIS A 132 1.98 1.61 14.33
CA HIS A 132 1.79 2.57 13.24
C HIS A 132 2.55 2.20 11.96
N LEU A 133 3.51 1.27 12.04
CA LEU A 133 4.37 0.91 10.91
C LEU A 133 3.55 0.41 9.72
N ARG A 134 2.69 -0.58 9.95
CA ARG A 134 1.93 -1.23 8.87
C ARG A 134 1.05 -0.25 8.11
N SER A 135 0.27 0.55 8.82
CA SER A 135 -0.57 1.57 8.19
C SER A 135 0.27 2.51 7.31
N THR A 136 1.38 2.99 7.87
CA THR A 136 2.23 4.00 7.23
C THR A 136 2.86 3.47 5.94
N ILE A 137 3.49 2.30 5.97
CA ILE A 137 4.22 1.79 4.80
C ILE A 137 3.31 1.14 3.76
N ILE A 138 2.24 0.46 4.18
CA ILE A 138 1.27 -0.13 3.24
C ILE A 138 0.52 0.99 2.52
N GLY A 139 0.02 1.97 3.26
CA GLY A 139 -0.67 3.12 2.68
C GLY A 139 0.19 3.87 1.68
N ASP A 140 1.45 4.13 2.02
CA ASP A 140 2.37 4.86 1.15
C ASP A 140 2.70 4.09 -0.15
N ALA A 141 2.86 2.77 -0.06
CA ALA A 141 3.07 1.93 -1.24
C ALA A 141 1.87 2.01 -2.20
N VAL A 142 0.65 2.01 -1.67
CA VAL A 142 -0.56 2.15 -2.48
C VAL A 142 -0.67 3.55 -3.07
N VAL A 143 -0.32 4.59 -2.32
CA VAL A 143 -0.25 5.97 -2.83
C VAL A 143 0.68 6.06 -4.03
N ARG A 144 1.91 5.57 -3.88
CA ARG A 144 2.91 5.59 -4.96
C ARG A 144 2.43 4.84 -6.20
N THR A 145 1.78 3.70 -6.00
CA THR A 145 1.26 2.88 -7.09
C THR A 145 0.12 3.59 -7.83
N LEU A 146 -0.82 4.18 -7.11
CA LEU A 146 -1.93 4.91 -7.73
C LEU A 146 -1.46 6.18 -8.45
N GLU A 147 -0.48 6.88 -7.92
CA GLU A 147 0.14 8.01 -8.62
C GLU A 147 0.84 7.56 -9.90
N PHE A 148 1.56 6.44 -9.85
CA PHE A 148 2.21 5.84 -11.03
C PHE A 148 1.19 5.48 -12.12
N LEU A 149 -0.01 5.04 -11.71
CA LEU A 149 -1.11 4.73 -12.63
C LEU A 149 -1.83 5.99 -13.15
N GLY A 150 -1.43 7.18 -12.75
CA GLY A 150 -1.94 8.44 -13.28
C GLY A 150 -3.08 9.07 -12.49
N HIS A 151 -3.42 8.55 -11.33
CA HIS A 151 -4.47 9.10 -10.49
C HIS A 151 -4.04 10.35 -9.73
N ASN A 152 -5.00 11.19 -9.36
CA ASN A 152 -4.82 12.28 -8.41
C ASN A 152 -5.01 11.72 -7.00
N VAL A 153 -3.93 11.55 -6.25
CA VAL A 153 -3.96 10.98 -4.90
C VAL A 153 -3.86 12.09 -3.86
N ILE A 154 -4.80 12.09 -2.94
CA ILE A 154 -4.81 12.98 -1.77
C ILE A 154 -4.44 12.14 -0.55
N ARG A 155 -3.28 12.43 0.04
CA ARG A 155 -2.87 11.82 1.29
C ARG A 155 -3.63 12.46 2.43
N ALA A 156 -4.24 11.65 3.29
CA ALA A 156 -4.97 12.14 4.45
C ALA A 156 -4.38 11.50 5.72
N ASN A 157 -3.51 12.23 6.38
CA ASN A 157 -2.95 11.82 7.67
C ASN A 157 -3.92 12.28 8.77
N HIS A 158 -4.84 11.40 9.15
CA HIS A 158 -5.92 11.67 10.11
C HIS A 158 -5.38 11.58 11.54
N VAL A 159 -4.55 12.54 11.91
CA VAL A 159 -3.91 12.54 13.23
C VAL A 159 -4.92 12.81 14.34
N GLY A 160 -4.69 12.20 15.50
CA GLY A 160 -5.49 12.44 16.70
C GLY A 160 -5.03 13.73 17.41
N ASP A 161 -5.39 14.87 16.83
CA ASP A 161 -4.97 16.19 17.30
C ASP A 161 -6.04 16.93 18.08
N TRP A 162 -7.10 16.25 18.49
CA TRP A 162 -8.21 16.85 19.20
C TRP A 162 -8.74 15.92 20.29
N GLY A 163 -9.13 16.51 21.41
CA GLY A 163 -9.70 15.72 22.50
C GLY A 163 -9.47 16.36 23.88
N THR A 164 -10.12 15.81 24.89
CA THR A 164 -10.06 16.31 26.27
C THR A 164 -8.67 16.18 26.91
N GLN A 165 -7.84 15.29 26.43
CA GLN A 165 -6.46 15.14 26.91
C GLN A 165 -5.61 16.40 26.72
N PHE A 166 -5.95 17.23 25.75
CA PHE A 166 -5.20 18.46 25.49
C PHE A 166 -5.29 19.49 26.62
N GLY A 167 -6.33 19.46 27.44
CA GLY A 167 -6.40 20.30 28.62
C GLY A 167 -5.24 20.07 29.59
N MET A 168 -4.99 18.81 29.95
CA MET A 168 -3.87 18.46 30.84
C MET A 168 -2.52 18.67 30.18
N LEU A 169 -2.42 18.44 28.87
CA LEU A 169 -1.17 18.64 28.14
C LEU A 169 -0.80 20.11 28.05
N ILE A 170 -1.76 20.99 27.79
CA ILE A 170 -1.55 22.44 27.79
C ILE A 170 -1.18 22.93 29.20
N ALA A 171 -1.88 22.49 30.23
CA ALA A 171 -1.59 22.86 31.60
C ALA A 171 -0.19 22.43 32.03
N TYR A 172 0.24 21.23 31.64
CA TYR A 172 1.57 20.74 31.95
C TYR A 172 2.66 21.46 31.15
N LEU A 173 2.42 21.76 29.87
CA LEU A 173 3.35 22.57 29.06
C LEU A 173 3.54 23.96 29.66
N GLU A 174 2.47 24.62 30.10
CA GLU A 174 2.53 25.89 30.80
C GLU A 174 3.38 25.80 32.08
N LYS A 175 3.16 24.75 32.87
CA LYS A 175 3.95 24.48 34.09
C LYS A 175 5.44 24.37 33.79
N MET A 176 5.79 23.60 32.77
CA MET A 176 7.18 23.42 32.34
C MET A 176 7.82 24.73 31.88
N GLU A 177 7.12 25.55 31.12
CA GLU A 177 7.61 26.83 30.64
C GLU A 177 7.84 27.81 31.82
N ASN A 178 6.93 27.82 32.80
CA ASN A 178 7.06 28.65 33.99
C ASN A 178 8.21 28.22 34.92
N GLU A 179 8.57 26.96 34.90
CA GLU A 179 9.70 26.39 35.66
C GLU A 179 11.02 26.49 34.88
N HIS A 180 11.04 27.14 33.73
CA HIS A 180 12.19 27.29 32.82
C HIS A 180 12.79 25.96 32.35
N ALA A 181 11.93 24.92 32.17
CA ALA A 181 12.34 23.66 31.61
C ALA A 181 12.85 23.83 30.17
N SER A 182 13.91 23.13 29.83
CA SER A 182 14.52 23.25 28.51
C SER A 182 13.65 22.57 27.43
N GLU A 183 13.74 23.04 26.19
CA GLU A 183 13.10 22.41 25.03
C GLU A 183 13.47 20.92 24.88
N MET A 184 14.58 20.49 25.47
CA MET A 184 15.04 19.10 25.43
C MET A 184 14.08 18.14 26.14
N GLU A 185 13.31 18.60 27.13
CA GLU A 185 12.35 17.76 27.84
C GLU A 185 11.13 17.40 26.98
N LEU A 186 10.81 18.20 25.95
CA LEU A 186 9.74 17.93 25.00
C LEU A 186 10.13 16.89 23.92
N GLN A 187 11.40 16.49 23.88
CA GLN A 187 11.84 15.44 22.93
C GLN A 187 11.33 14.06 23.30
N ASP A 188 11.04 13.80 24.58
CA ASP A 188 10.40 12.57 25.03
C ASP A 188 8.92 12.83 25.28
N LEU A 189 8.13 12.71 24.22
CA LEU A 189 6.68 12.96 24.26
C LEU A 189 5.93 11.96 25.15
N GLU A 190 6.40 10.74 25.25
CA GLU A 190 5.76 9.75 26.13
C GLU A 190 5.96 10.08 27.59
N ALA A 191 7.16 10.51 27.96
CA ALA A 191 7.45 10.98 29.31
C ALA A 191 6.63 12.22 29.63
N PHE A 192 6.54 13.16 28.70
CA PHE A 192 5.73 14.37 28.82
C PHE A 192 4.26 14.04 29.06
N TYR A 193 3.68 13.15 28.24
CA TYR A 193 2.28 12.72 28.38
C TYR A 193 2.05 12.05 29.74
N ARG A 194 2.94 11.15 30.13
CA ARG A 194 2.86 10.41 31.40
C ARG A 194 2.91 11.33 32.61
N GLU A 195 3.81 12.30 32.60
CA GLU A 195 3.91 13.30 33.68
C GLU A 195 2.69 14.21 33.74
N ALA A 196 2.16 14.64 32.59
CA ALA A 196 0.93 15.41 32.55
C ALA A 196 -0.24 14.64 33.15
N LYS A 197 -0.37 13.36 32.79
CA LYS A 197 -1.41 12.48 33.32
C LYS A 197 -1.24 12.24 34.83
N LYS A 198 -0.01 12.06 35.28
CA LYS A 198 0.29 11.89 36.72
C LYS A 198 -0.15 13.13 37.53
N HIS A 199 0.16 14.32 37.07
CA HIS A 199 -0.27 15.56 37.71
C HIS A 199 -1.80 15.69 37.71
N TYR A 200 -2.43 15.29 36.61
CA TYR A 200 -3.90 15.29 36.51
C TYR A 200 -4.53 14.32 37.54
N ASP A 201 -3.96 13.14 37.71
CA ASP A 201 -4.51 12.12 38.62
C ASP A 201 -4.23 12.42 40.10
N GLU A 202 -3.11 13.08 40.40
CA GLU A 202 -2.64 13.28 41.80
C GLU A 202 -2.91 14.69 42.37
N ASP A 203 -3.14 15.70 41.54
CA ASP A 203 -3.32 17.10 41.95
C ASP A 203 -4.67 17.62 41.45
N GLU A 204 -5.63 17.76 42.34
CA GLU A 204 -6.99 18.23 41.98
C GLU A 204 -7.01 19.67 41.44
N ALA A 205 -6.16 20.54 41.95
CA ALA A 205 -6.05 21.91 41.45
C ALA A 205 -5.55 21.93 39.99
N PHE A 206 -4.59 21.06 39.67
CA PHE A 206 -4.10 20.88 38.29
C PHE A 206 -5.20 20.26 37.40
N ALA A 207 -5.91 19.26 37.89
CA ALA A 207 -6.99 18.63 37.13
C ALA A 207 -8.11 19.61 36.82
N GLU A 208 -8.47 20.48 37.75
CA GLU A 208 -9.48 21.53 37.53
C GLU A 208 -9.02 22.53 36.46
N LYS A 209 -7.77 22.96 36.53
CA LYS A 209 -7.16 23.82 35.51
C LYS A 209 -7.14 23.17 34.14
N ALA A 210 -6.81 21.88 34.09
CA ALA A 210 -6.80 21.11 32.85
C ALA A 210 -8.21 21.02 32.23
N ARG A 211 -9.23 20.74 33.04
CA ARG A 211 -10.62 20.74 32.58
C ARG A 211 -11.07 22.10 32.05
N ASN A 212 -10.66 23.17 32.72
CA ASN A 212 -10.94 24.53 32.28
C ASN A 212 -10.26 24.83 30.93
N TYR A 213 -9.04 24.36 30.74
CA TYR A 213 -8.33 24.52 29.47
C TYR A 213 -8.96 23.73 28.31
N VAL A 214 -9.60 22.59 28.57
CA VAL A 214 -10.42 21.90 27.55
C VAL A 214 -11.51 22.82 27.05
N VAL A 215 -12.28 23.42 27.97
CA VAL A 215 -13.39 24.34 27.63
C VAL A 215 -12.87 25.55 26.85
N LYS A 216 -11.79 26.15 27.31
CA LYS A 216 -11.16 27.30 26.64
C LYS A 216 -10.66 26.94 25.23
N LEU A 217 -9.98 25.81 25.09
CA LEU A 217 -9.48 25.33 23.80
C LEU A 217 -10.61 25.16 22.80
N GLN A 218 -11.67 24.47 23.21
CA GLN A 218 -12.83 24.22 22.38
C GLN A 218 -13.60 25.49 22.05
N GLY A 219 -13.59 26.47 22.96
CA GLY A 219 -14.21 27.78 22.79
C GLY A 219 -13.39 28.76 21.95
N GLY A 220 -12.20 28.39 21.51
CA GLY A 220 -11.36 29.24 20.66
C GLY A 220 -10.43 30.21 21.40
N ASP A 221 -10.16 29.99 22.69
CA ASP A 221 -9.23 30.81 23.47
C ASP A 221 -7.86 30.87 22.77
N GLU A 222 -7.37 32.07 22.55
CA GLU A 222 -6.14 32.30 21.79
C GLU A 222 -4.90 31.68 22.44
N TYR A 223 -4.78 31.79 23.76
CA TYR A 223 -3.65 31.20 24.49
C TYR A 223 -3.65 29.69 24.41
N CYS A 224 -4.80 29.06 24.68
CA CYS A 224 -4.93 27.60 24.60
C CYS A 224 -4.70 27.07 23.17
N ARG A 225 -5.19 27.80 22.17
CA ARG A 225 -4.95 27.45 20.75
C ARG A 225 -3.48 27.56 20.39
N THR A 226 -2.77 28.58 20.87
CA THR A 226 -1.34 28.74 20.64
C THR A 226 -0.54 27.59 21.27
N MET A 227 -0.85 27.23 22.51
CA MET A 227 -0.21 26.12 23.21
C MET A 227 -0.51 24.76 22.55
N TRP A 228 -1.75 24.56 22.15
CA TRP A 228 -2.18 23.37 21.41
C TRP A 228 -1.40 23.22 20.09
N LYS A 229 -1.32 24.30 19.33
CA LYS A 229 -0.57 24.30 18.07
C LYS A 229 0.90 23.95 18.28
N LYS A 230 1.51 24.46 19.35
CA LYS A 230 2.88 24.14 19.72
C LYS A 230 3.10 22.65 19.96
N LEU A 231 2.18 22.00 20.68
CA LEU A 231 2.21 20.55 20.90
C LEU A 231 2.05 19.76 19.60
N VAL A 232 1.12 20.17 18.75
CA VAL A 232 0.90 19.56 17.45
C VAL A 232 2.15 19.67 16.58
N ASP A 233 2.74 20.85 16.48
CA ASP A 233 3.93 21.10 15.65
C ASP A 233 5.13 20.26 16.11
N ILE A 234 5.37 20.14 17.41
CA ILE A 234 6.45 19.32 17.96
C ILE A 234 6.24 17.84 17.61
N THR A 235 5.03 17.35 17.80
CA THR A 235 4.68 15.96 17.47
C THR A 235 4.88 15.67 15.98
N MET A 236 4.40 16.57 15.14
CA MET A 236 4.50 16.38 13.68
C MET A 236 5.94 16.45 13.19
N GLN A 237 6.80 17.25 13.82
CA GLN A 237 8.24 17.26 13.53
C GLN A 237 8.90 15.91 13.85
N GLN A 238 8.55 15.31 14.98
CA GLN A 238 9.06 13.98 15.35
C GLN A 238 8.54 12.89 14.40
N ASN A 239 7.27 12.95 14.06
CA ASN A 239 6.68 12.02 13.09
C ASN A 239 7.35 12.16 11.72
N GLN A 240 7.67 13.38 11.30
CA GLN A 240 8.34 13.64 10.02
C GLN A 240 9.71 12.96 9.95
N ARG A 241 10.46 12.95 11.04
CA ARG A 241 11.75 12.23 11.10
C ARG A 241 11.56 10.73 10.82
N ASN A 242 10.52 10.13 11.39
CA ASN A 242 10.19 8.72 11.13
C ASN A 242 9.76 8.50 9.68
N TYR A 243 8.94 9.40 9.14
CA TYR A 243 8.51 9.32 7.74
C TYR A 243 9.69 9.43 6.78
N ASP A 244 10.61 10.34 7.04
CA ASP A 244 11.80 10.51 6.21
C ASP A 244 12.70 9.27 6.27
N ARG A 245 12.90 8.71 7.46
CA ARG A 245 13.68 7.47 7.64
C ARG A 245 13.05 6.28 6.92
N LEU A 246 11.71 6.18 6.97
CA LEU A 246 10.95 5.13 6.26
C LEU A 246 10.84 5.39 4.76
N ASN A 247 11.32 6.52 4.27
CA ASN A 247 11.17 6.91 2.86
C ASN A 247 9.70 6.90 2.42
N VAL A 248 8.80 7.40 3.28
CA VAL A 248 7.40 7.59 2.92
C VAL A 248 7.14 9.04 2.50
N THR A 249 6.08 9.25 1.73
CA THR A 249 5.83 10.53 1.05
C THR A 249 4.98 11.51 1.85
N LEU A 250 4.62 11.17 3.09
CA LEU A 250 3.85 12.05 3.97
C LEU A 250 4.65 13.29 4.36
N THR A 251 3.97 14.44 4.33
CA THR A 251 4.49 15.75 4.79
C THR A 251 3.47 16.43 5.70
N GLU A 252 3.83 17.56 6.27
CA GLU A 252 2.92 18.37 7.08
C GLU A 252 1.66 18.82 6.33
N LYS A 253 1.75 18.98 5.02
CA LYS A 253 0.63 19.38 4.16
C LYS A 253 -0.47 18.33 4.08
N ASP A 254 -0.16 17.09 4.42
CA ASP A 254 -1.08 15.95 4.32
C ASP A 254 -1.89 15.75 5.60
N VAL A 255 -1.64 16.54 6.63
CA VAL A 255 -2.35 16.43 7.91
C VAL A 255 -3.80 16.86 7.73
N MET A 256 -4.72 15.95 8.02
CA MET A 256 -6.17 16.16 8.07
C MET A 256 -6.66 15.52 9.35
N GLY A 257 -6.38 16.20 10.48
CA GLY A 257 -6.64 15.66 11.81
C GLY A 257 -8.09 15.76 12.26
N GLU A 258 -8.36 15.19 13.40
CA GLU A 258 -9.68 15.25 14.05
C GLU A 258 -10.18 16.70 14.23
N SER A 259 -9.25 17.64 14.46
CA SER A 259 -9.56 19.07 14.58
C SER A 259 -10.21 19.67 13.34
N LEU A 260 -9.91 19.11 12.15
CA LEU A 260 -10.55 19.56 10.90
C LEU A 260 -12.03 19.23 10.87
N TYR A 261 -12.40 18.05 11.35
CA TYR A 261 -13.77 17.55 11.29
C TYR A 261 -14.62 17.97 12.47
N ASN A 262 -14.01 18.25 13.62
CA ASN A 262 -14.74 18.56 14.86
C ASN A 262 -15.80 19.67 14.71
N PRO A 263 -15.53 20.80 14.00
CA PRO A 263 -16.56 21.83 13.80
C PRO A 263 -17.78 21.37 13.00
N MET A 264 -17.68 20.28 12.26
CA MET A 264 -18.77 19.72 11.43
C MET A 264 -19.72 18.83 12.23
N LEU A 265 -19.27 18.32 13.37
CA LEU A 265 -19.99 17.26 14.11
C LEU A 265 -21.35 17.69 14.66
N PRO A 266 -21.51 18.90 15.25
CA PRO A 266 -22.83 19.33 15.74
C PRO A 266 -23.89 19.33 14.63
N ALA A 267 -23.56 19.85 13.45
CA ALA A 267 -24.49 19.91 12.33
C ALA A 267 -24.87 18.52 11.81
N ILE A 268 -23.91 17.59 11.78
CA ILE A 268 -24.15 16.21 11.36
C ILE A 268 -25.11 15.51 12.32
N VAL A 269 -24.88 15.63 13.62
CA VAL A 269 -25.72 15.00 14.65
C VAL A 269 -27.15 15.58 14.59
N GLU A 270 -27.26 16.88 14.44
CA GLU A 270 -28.58 17.54 14.30
C GLU A 270 -29.32 17.07 13.05
N ASP A 271 -28.61 16.93 11.94
CA ASP A 271 -29.18 16.42 10.70
C ASP A 271 -29.63 14.95 10.82
N LEU A 272 -28.80 14.09 11.44
CA LEU A 272 -29.17 12.69 11.71
C LEU A 272 -30.44 12.58 12.57
N LYS A 273 -30.54 13.45 13.56
CA LYS A 273 -31.73 13.53 14.41
C LYS A 273 -32.96 13.99 13.61
N LYS A 274 -32.81 15.03 12.81
CA LYS A 274 -33.86 15.57 11.94
C LYS A 274 -34.38 14.55 10.94
N GLN A 275 -33.48 13.71 10.39
CA GLN A 275 -33.85 12.63 9.47
C GLN A 275 -34.52 11.44 10.18
N GLY A 276 -34.54 11.43 11.51
CA GLY A 276 -35.06 10.31 12.28
C GLY A 276 -34.11 9.11 12.37
N LEU A 277 -32.87 9.24 11.88
CA LEU A 277 -31.85 8.20 11.98
C LEU A 277 -31.26 8.10 13.38
N ALA A 278 -30.98 9.24 14.00
CA ALA A 278 -30.53 9.31 15.39
C ALA A 278 -31.69 9.58 16.31
N VAL A 279 -31.83 8.78 17.38
CA VAL A 279 -32.88 8.89 18.38
C VAL A 279 -32.24 8.98 19.77
N GLU A 280 -32.95 9.65 20.69
CA GLU A 280 -32.52 9.69 22.09
C GLU A 280 -32.73 8.33 22.75
N ASP A 281 -31.73 7.86 23.45
CA ASP A 281 -31.78 6.66 24.27
C ASP A 281 -30.86 6.87 25.50
N GLU A 282 -31.48 6.87 26.68
CA GLU A 282 -30.81 7.11 27.97
C GLU A 282 -29.93 8.38 27.98
N GLY A 283 -30.37 9.43 27.27
CA GLY A 283 -29.68 10.71 27.20
C GLY A 283 -28.62 10.84 26.11
N ALA A 284 -28.25 9.74 25.44
CA ALA A 284 -27.37 9.74 24.29
C ALA A 284 -28.16 9.77 22.99
N LEU A 285 -27.53 10.18 21.89
CA LEU A 285 -28.08 10.04 20.55
C LEU A 285 -27.51 8.80 19.89
N VAL A 286 -28.38 7.92 19.43
CA VAL A 286 -28.05 6.58 18.94
C VAL A 286 -28.69 6.34 17.58
N VAL A 287 -27.92 5.76 16.65
CA VAL A 287 -28.43 5.25 15.38
C VAL A 287 -28.51 3.73 15.47
N TYR A 288 -29.70 3.17 15.31
CA TYR A 288 -29.92 1.73 15.31
C TYR A 288 -29.78 1.17 13.89
N LEU A 289 -28.92 0.16 13.72
CA LEU A 289 -28.64 -0.45 12.43
C LEU A 289 -29.16 -1.89 12.39
N ASP A 290 -30.19 -2.12 11.56
CA ASP A 290 -30.77 -3.46 11.37
C ASP A 290 -29.81 -4.47 10.79
N GLU A 291 -28.80 -4.01 10.04
CA GLU A 291 -27.78 -4.84 9.38
C GLU A 291 -26.79 -5.44 10.37
N PHE A 292 -26.76 -4.95 11.60
CA PHE A 292 -25.91 -5.44 12.68
C PHE A 292 -26.79 -5.85 13.85
N LYS A 293 -26.61 -7.08 14.35
CA LYS A 293 -27.40 -7.60 15.47
C LYS A 293 -26.54 -7.71 16.73
N ASN A 294 -27.11 -7.36 17.87
CA ASN A 294 -26.51 -7.58 19.17
C ASN A 294 -26.70 -9.05 19.61
N LYS A 295 -26.22 -9.41 20.80
CA LYS A 295 -26.30 -10.77 21.33
C LYS A 295 -27.74 -11.28 21.50
N GLU A 296 -28.70 -10.37 21.69
CA GLU A 296 -30.12 -10.65 21.84
C GLU A 296 -30.87 -10.69 20.51
N GLY A 297 -30.16 -10.48 19.37
CA GLY A 297 -30.79 -10.47 18.05
C GLY A 297 -31.48 -9.16 17.68
N GLU A 298 -31.33 -8.12 18.51
CA GLU A 298 -31.87 -6.80 18.25
C GLU A 298 -30.88 -5.94 17.41
N PRO A 299 -31.39 -4.90 16.70
CA PRO A 299 -30.49 -3.99 15.98
C PRO A 299 -29.43 -3.37 16.90
N MET A 300 -28.18 -3.29 16.44
CA MET A 300 -27.12 -2.64 17.21
C MET A 300 -27.31 -1.13 17.19
N GLY A 301 -27.21 -0.52 18.38
CA GLY A 301 -27.15 0.91 18.53
C GLY A 301 -25.75 1.45 18.44
N VAL A 302 -25.55 2.44 17.58
CA VAL A 302 -24.28 3.15 17.43
C VAL A 302 -24.43 4.56 17.99
N ILE A 303 -23.67 4.87 19.05
CA ILE A 303 -23.75 6.18 19.68
C ILE A 303 -23.05 7.20 18.79
N VAL A 304 -23.74 8.29 18.43
CA VAL A 304 -23.18 9.40 17.64
C VAL A 304 -22.92 10.63 18.49
N GLN A 305 -23.60 10.75 19.63
CA GLN A 305 -23.33 11.78 20.63
C GLN A 305 -23.60 11.20 22.02
N LYS A 306 -22.62 11.36 22.92
CA LYS A 306 -22.75 10.90 24.31
C LYS A 306 -23.71 11.78 25.10
N LYS A 307 -24.16 11.25 26.26
CA LYS A 307 -25.02 11.95 27.22
C LYS A 307 -24.46 13.30 27.66
N ASP A 308 -23.13 13.40 27.79
CA ASP A 308 -22.43 14.64 28.18
C ASP A 308 -22.25 15.65 27.02
N GLY A 309 -22.78 15.33 25.84
CA GLY A 309 -22.63 16.15 24.64
C GLY A 309 -21.37 15.87 23.83
N GLY A 310 -20.48 14.98 24.29
CA GLY A 310 -19.26 14.61 23.60
C GLY A 310 -19.51 13.75 22.37
N PHE A 311 -18.64 13.86 21.38
CA PHE A 311 -18.73 13.07 20.15
C PHE A 311 -17.80 11.86 20.23
N LEU A 312 -18.06 10.88 19.37
CA LEU A 312 -17.29 9.66 19.26
C LEU A 312 -16.61 9.58 17.88
N TYR A 313 -15.69 8.64 17.75
CA TYR A 313 -14.97 8.39 16.49
C TYR A 313 -15.92 8.12 15.32
N THR A 314 -17.07 7.48 15.58
CA THR A 314 -18.08 7.22 14.55
C THR A 314 -18.53 8.51 13.88
N THR A 315 -18.82 9.55 14.67
CA THR A 315 -19.27 10.84 14.13
C THR A 315 -18.17 11.53 13.34
N THR A 316 -16.94 11.45 13.81
CA THR A 316 -15.78 11.98 13.11
C THR A 316 -15.57 11.26 11.78
N ASP A 317 -15.72 9.93 11.74
CA ASP A 317 -15.56 9.15 10.51
C ASP A 317 -16.68 9.43 9.50
N ILE A 318 -17.89 9.67 9.97
CA ILE A 318 -19.00 10.14 9.11
C ILE A 318 -18.64 11.49 8.49
N ALA A 319 -18.15 12.42 9.30
CA ALA A 319 -17.72 13.74 8.83
C ALA A 319 -16.60 13.65 7.81
N ALA A 320 -15.62 12.78 8.07
CA ALA A 320 -14.49 12.55 7.16
C ALA A 320 -14.96 12.02 5.81
N ALA A 321 -15.83 11.01 5.78
CA ALA A 321 -16.37 10.45 4.53
C ALA A 321 -17.16 11.51 3.74
N LYS A 322 -18.01 12.27 4.43
CA LYS A 322 -18.76 13.38 3.84
C LYS A 322 -17.83 14.44 3.21
N TYR A 323 -16.81 14.85 3.93
CA TYR A 323 -15.84 15.85 3.51
C TYR A 323 -15.05 15.38 2.29
N ARG A 324 -14.59 14.14 2.30
CA ARG A 324 -13.80 13.54 1.21
C ARG A 324 -14.60 13.49 -0.09
N TYR A 325 -15.89 13.23 -0.01
CA TYR A 325 -16.77 13.26 -1.17
C TYR A 325 -17.15 14.69 -1.57
N GLU A 326 -17.74 15.46 -0.65
CA GLU A 326 -18.32 16.77 -0.98
C GLU A 326 -17.27 17.85 -1.25
N THR A 327 -16.21 17.90 -0.45
CA THR A 327 -15.19 18.95 -0.52
C THR A 327 -14.00 18.53 -1.38
N LEU A 328 -13.45 17.35 -1.17
CA LEU A 328 -12.29 16.87 -1.90
C LEU A 328 -12.67 16.27 -3.26
N LYS A 329 -13.95 16.03 -3.52
CA LYS A 329 -14.46 15.50 -4.79
C LYS A 329 -13.84 14.15 -5.15
N ALA A 330 -13.61 13.31 -4.16
CA ALA A 330 -13.00 12.00 -4.35
C ALA A 330 -13.95 11.01 -5.02
N ASP A 331 -13.38 10.12 -5.81
CA ASP A 331 -14.07 8.97 -6.40
C ASP A 331 -13.94 7.73 -5.50
N ARG A 332 -12.81 7.62 -4.80
CA ARG A 332 -12.51 6.55 -3.84
C ARG A 332 -11.89 7.16 -2.59
N ALA A 333 -12.19 6.54 -1.45
CA ALA A 333 -11.49 6.81 -0.20
C ALA A 333 -11.10 5.48 0.44
N LEU A 334 -9.79 5.28 0.64
CA LEU A 334 -9.21 4.09 1.24
C LEU A 334 -8.72 4.45 2.63
N VAL A 335 -9.10 3.63 3.63
CA VAL A 335 -8.63 3.80 5.01
C VAL A 335 -7.81 2.57 5.40
N PHE A 336 -6.54 2.81 5.75
CA PHE A 336 -5.61 1.77 6.20
C PHE A 336 -5.58 1.76 7.72
N SER A 337 -6.29 0.83 8.32
CA SER A 337 -6.34 0.67 9.77
C SER A 337 -6.43 -0.81 10.18
N ASP A 338 -6.23 -1.05 11.46
CA ASP A 338 -6.23 -2.40 12.03
C ASP A 338 -7.57 -3.11 11.78
N THR A 339 -7.50 -4.42 11.58
CA THR A 339 -8.68 -5.28 11.35
C THR A 339 -9.74 -5.13 12.45
N ARG A 340 -9.32 -4.82 13.68
CA ARG A 340 -10.25 -4.59 14.80
C ARG A 340 -11.19 -3.40 14.59
N GLN A 341 -10.85 -2.49 13.69
CA GLN A 341 -11.67 -1.34 13.32
C GLN A 341 -12.73 -1.65 12.24
N SER A 342 -12.76 -2.88 11.71
CA SER A 342 -13.61 -3.21 10.56
C SER A 342 -15.10 -2.98 10.80
N GLN A 343 -15.62 -3.46 11.92
CA GLN A 343 -17.04 -3.27 12.26
C GLN A 343 -17.35 -1.78 12.44
N HIS A 344 -16.50 -1.06 13.15
CA HIS A 344 -16.65 0.38 13.36
C HIS A 344 -16.73 1.15 12.03
N MET A 345 -15.81 0.87 11.11
CA MET A 345 -15.78 1.53 9.80
C MET A 345 -17.04 1.20 8.98
N GLN A 346 -17.46 -0.06 8.97
CA GLN A 346 -18.67 -0.48 8.27
C GLN A 346 -19.91 0.23 8.82
N GLN A 347 -20.03 0.36 10.14
CA GLN A 347 -21.14 1.04 10.78
C GLN A 347 -21.15 2.54 10.46
N ALA A 348 -20.01 3.21 10.58
CA ALA A 348 -19.89 4.64 10.28
C ALA A 348 -20.27 4.94 8.82
N TRP A 349 -19.78 4.14 7.89
CA TRP A 349 -20.07 4.34 6.47
C TRP A 349 -21.51 3.97 6.09
N LEU A 350 -22.08 2.97 6.74
CA LEU A 350 -23.50 2.65 6.55
C LEU A 350 -24.38 3.82 6.98
N ILE A 351 -24.11 4.44 8.13
CA ILE A 351 -24.81 5.65 8.58
C ILE A 351 -24.62 6.78 7.55
N THR A 352 -23.39 6.97 7.07
CA THR A 352 -23.07 7.99 6.07
C THR A 352 -23.93 7.83 4.81
N ARG A 353 -24.09 6.60 4.34
CA ARG A 353 -24.91 6.29 3.15
C ARG A 353 -26.41 6.45 3.44
N LYS A 354 -26.88 5.97 4.56
CA LYS A 354 -28.31 6.12 4.97
C LYS A 354 -28.70 7.58 5.11
N ALA A 355 -27.78 8.41 5.56
CA ALA A 355 -28.00 9.85 5.68
C ALA A 355 -28.00 10.59 4.34
N GLY A 356 -27.62 9.92 3.26
CA GLY A 356 -27.54 10.53 1.93
C GLY A 356 -26.34 11.45 1.72
N TYR A 357 -25.33 11.37 2.56
CA TYR A 357 -24.13 12.23 2.47
C TYR A 357 -23.23 11.88 1.30
N VAL A 358 -23.24 10.62 0.88
CA VAL A 358 -22.43 10.13 -0.25
C VAL A 358 -23.27 9.22 -1.13
N PRO A 359 -23.09 9.25 -2.46
CA PRO A 359 -23.80 8.34 -3.36
C PRO A 359 -23.18 6.94 -3.36
N ASP A 360 -23.92 5.96 -3.88
CA ASP A 360 -23.43 4.59 -4.01
C ASP A 360 -22.21 4.49 -4.93
N SER A 361 -22.05 5.44 -5.86
CA SER A 361 -20.91 5.51 -6.77
C SER A 361 -19.58 5.89 -6.09
N PHE A 362 -19.66 6.52 -4.90
CA PHE A 362 -18.47 6.84 -4.11
C PHE A 362 -17.98 5.60 -3.38
N SER A 363 -16.73 5.18 -3.67
CA SER A 363 -16.18 3.96 -3.07
C SER A 363 -15.53 4.26 -1.72
N LEU A 364 -16.04 3.64 -0.67
CA LEU A 364 -15.49 3.67 0.68
C LEU A 364 -14.88 2.30 0.99
N GLU A 365 -13.56 2.24 1.16
CA GLU A 365 -12.82 0.98 1.24
C GLU A 365 -11.99 0.93 2.52
N HIS A 366 -12.24 -0.07 3.36
CA HIS A 366 -11.40 -0.34 4.51
C HIS A 366 -10.32 -1.35 4.11
N LYS A 367 -9.08 -0.89 4.05
CA LYS A 367 -7.91 -1.72 3.76
C LYS A 367 -7.30 -2.14 5.10
N ASN A 368 -7.92 -3.12 5.73
CA ASN A 368 -7.54 -3.60 7.04
C ASN A 368 -6.24 -4.42 6.99
N PHE A 369 -5.53 -4.45 8.10
CA PHE A 369 -4.30 -5.22 8.23
C PHE A 369 -4.24 -5.94 9.58
N GLY A 370 -3.51 -7.06 9.57
CA GLY A 370 -3.26 -7.86 10.77
C GLY A 370 -2.14 -7.30 11.63
N MET A 371 -1.72 -8.09 12.60
CA MET A 371 -0.75 -7.70 13.63
C MET A 371 0.66 -8.15 13.29
N MET A 372 1.64 -7.38 13.76
CA MET A 372 3.03 -7.80 13.82
C MET A 372 3.24 -8.59 15.11
N LEU A 373 3.69 -9.84 14.99
CA LEU A 373 3.90 -10.74 16.09
C LEU A 373 5.39 -10.95 16.37
N GLY A 374 5.73 -11.22 17.63
CA GLY A 374 7.04 -11.73 18.01
C GLY A 374 7.18 -13.22 17.70
N LYS A 375 8.37 -13.78 17.92
CA LYS A 375 8.65 -15.22 17.72
C LYS A 375 7.80 -16.12 18.61
N ASP A 376 7.28 -15.60 19.72
CA ASP A 376 6.37 -16.29 20.63
C ASP A 376 4.92 -16.34 20.14
N GLY A 377 4.63 -15.77 18.97
CA GLY A 377 3.28 -15.69 18.41
C GLY A 377 2.36 -14.66 19.08
N LYS A 378 2.90 -13.83 19.96
CA LYS A 378 2.19 -12.74 20.64
C LYS A 378 2.54 -11.41 19.99
N PRO A 379 1.74 -10.34 20.22
CA PRO A 379 2.07 -9.02 19.69
C PRO A 379 3.51 -8.62 19.99
N PHE A 380 4.20 -8.06 19.02
CA PHE A 380 5.59 -7.67 19.12
C PHE A 380 5.78 -6.61 20.21
N LYS A 381 6.63 -6.91 21.20
CA LYS A 381 6.86 -6.06 22.39
C LYS A 381 8.34 -5.97 22.71
N THR A 382 8.72 -4.98 23.53
CA THR A 382 10.05 -4.90 24.13
C THR A 382 10.25 -6.05 25.11
N ARG A 383 11.51 -6.29 25.51
CA ARG A 383 11.86 -7.30 26.54
C ARG A 383 11.13 -7.07 27.86
N THR A 384 10.81 -5.81 28.19
CA THR A 384 10.09 -5.43 29.40
C THR A 384 8.56 -5.46 29.26
N GLY A 385 8.05 -5.87 28.09
CA GLY A 385 6.63 -6.02 27.82
C GLY A 385 5.92 -4.76 27.31
N GLY A 386 6.65 -3.67 27.10
CA GLY A 386 6.10 -2.42 26.55
C GLY A 386 6.01 -2.41 25.02
N THR A 387 5.30 -1.43 24.48
CA THR A 387 5.23 -1.19 23.03
C THR A 387 6.59 -0.71 22.52
N VAL A 388 7.04 -1.30 21.40
CA VAL A 388 8.31 -0.89 20.76
C VAL A 388 8.11 0.45 20.04
N LYS A 389 8.95 1.43 20.35
CA LYS A 389 8.96 2.70 19.63
C LYS A 389 9.45 2.47 18.21
N LEU A 390 8.82 3.11 17.24
CA LEU A 390 9.20 2.99 15.83
C LEU A 390 10.65 3.44 15.60
N ALA A 391 11.06 4.54 16.21
CA ALA A 391 12.44 5.05 16.11
C ALA A 391 13.46 4.02 16.60
N ASP A 392 13.18 3.32 17.69
CA ASP A 392 14.07 2.28 18.23
C ASP A 392 14.18 1.07 17.30
N LEU A 393 13.06 0.67 16.68
CA LEU A 393 13.06 -0.39 15.68
C LEU A 393 13.95 -0.02 14.48
N LEU A 394 13.83 1.21 14.00
CA LEU A 394 14.64 1.70 12.87
C LEU A 394 16.12 1.79 13.24
N ASP A 395 16.45 2.22 14.46
CA ASP A 395 17.82 2.26 14.97
C ASP A 395 18.42 0.84 15.00
N GLU A 396 17.68 -0.14 15.49
CA GLU A 396 18.13 -1.54 15.51
C GLU A 396 18.32 -2.09 14.09
N ALA A 397 17.46 -1.72 13.16
CA ALA A 397 17.61 -2.09 11.75
C ALA A 397 18.95 -1.59 11.18
N ILE A 398 19.30 -0.35 11.47
CA ILE A 398 20.57 0.26 11.03
C ILE A 398 21.77 -0.44 11.70
N GLU A 399 21.70 -0.73 12.99
CA GLU A 399 22.77 -1.44 13.71
C GLU A 399 23.03 -2.82 13.11
N ARG A 400 21.98 -3.59 12.87
CA ARG A 400 22.08 -4.95 12.29
C ARG A 400 22.58 -4.92 10.85
N ALA A 401 22.12 -3.97 10.05
CA ALA A 401 22.61 -3.78 8.69
C ALA A 401 24.08 -3.37 8.68
N THR A 402 24.51 -2.54 9.64
CA THR A 402 25.92 -2.14 9.77
C THR A 402 26.82 -3.35 10.00
N VAL A 403 26.46 -4.24 10.89
CA VAL A 403 27.20 -5.49 11.15
C VAL A 403 27.28 -6.34 9.89
N LEU A 404 26.14 -6.53 9.23
CA LEU A 404 26.02 -7.36 8.03
C LEU A 404 26.90 -6.83 6.87
N ILE A 405 26.86 -5.54 6.61
CA ILE A 405 27.62 -4.91 5.52
C ILE A 405 29.12 -4.90 5.84
N ASN A 406 29.51 -4.69 7.10
CA ASN A 406 30.92 -4.76 7.51
C ASN A 406 31.52 -6.17 7.33
N GLU A 407 30.73 -7.22 7.58
CA GLU A 407 31.16 -8.61 7.38
C GLU A 407 31.41 -8.95 5.91
N LYS A 408 30.77 -8.27 4.99
CA LYS A 408 30.90 -8.53 3.55
C LYS A 408 32.18 -7.97 2.92
N ASN A 409 32.97 -7.21 3.66
CA ASN A 409 34.26 -6.68 3.24
C ASN A 409 34.22 -6.04 1.83
N THR A 410 33.35 -5.06 1.65
CA THR A 410 33.12 -4.38 0.38
C THR A 410 34.09 -3.22 0.17
N ASN A 411 34.48 -2.97 -1.09
CA ASN A 411 35.30 -1.81 -1.49
C ASN A 411 34.45 -0.54 -1.64
N LEU A 412 33.66 -0.22 -0.62
CA LEU A 412 32.80 0.95 -0.62
C LEU A 412 33.46 2.11 0.12
N SER A 413 33.27 3.34 -0.37
CA SER A 413 33.60 4.55 0.38
C SER A 413 32.71 4.64 1.62
N ASP A 414 33.05 5.49 2.57
CA ASP A 414 32.24 5.67 3.77
C ASP A 414 30.83 6.19 3.44
N GLU A 415 30.70 7.09 2.46
CA GLU A 415 29.41 7.59 2.00
C GLU A 415 28.57 6.50 1.32
N GLU A 416 29.18 5.73 0.42
CA GLU A 416 28.55 4.59 -0.25
C GLU A 416 28.07 3.56 0.78
N LYS A 417 28.91 3.26 1.78
CA LYS A 417 28.62 2.31 2.84
C LYS A 417 27.44 2.74 3.69
N THR A 418 27.37 4.02 4.09
CA THR A 418 26.26 4.59 4.83
C THR A 418 24.96 4.45 4.05
N ALA A 419 24.96 4.77 2.75
CA ALA A 419 23.79 4.64 1.88
C ALA A 419 23.32 3.19 1.76
N VAL A 420 24.27 2.24 1.62
CA VAL A 420 23.96 0.81 1.55
C VAL A 420 23.34 0.30 2.86
N ILE A 421 23.92 0.67 4.00
CA ILE A 421 23.44 0.28 5.33
C ILE A 421 22.00 0.76 5.53
N GLU A 422 21.73 2.02 5.21
CA GLU A 422 20.39 2.59 5.33
C GLU A 422 19.39 1.90 4.40
N ALA A 423 19.74 1.73 3.13
CA ALA A 423 18.87 1.07 2.15
C ALA A 423 18.57 -0.39 2.55
N VAL A 424 19.57 -1.13 3.02
CA VAL A 424 19.39 -2.52 3.45
C VAL A 424 18.60 -2.60 4.75
N GLY A 425 18.95 -1.80 5.75
CA GLY A 425 18.30 -1.85 7.07
C GLY A 425 16.82 -1.46 7.01
N ILE A 426 16.54 -0.28 6.50
CA ILE A 426 15.16 0.22 6.39
C ILE A 426 14.38 -0.60 5.35
N GLY A 427 15.00 -0.90 4.21
CA GLY A 427 14.38 -1.71 3.17
C GLY A 427 13.96 -3.09 3.66
N SER A 428 14.77 -3.73 4.50
CA SER A 428 14.47 -5.05 5.07
C SER A 428 13.24 -5.03 5.95
N VAL A 429 13.09 -4.03 6.81
CA VAL A 429 11.90 -3.85 7.66
C VAL A 429 10.66 -3.64 6.78
N LYS A 430 10.73 -2.74 5.83
CA LYS A 430 9.61 -2.43 4.93
C LYS A 430 9.19 -3.63 4.09
N TYR A 431 10.15 -4.28 3.46
CA TYR A 431 9.87 -5.41 2.57
C TYR A 431 9.29 -6.61 3.31
N ALA A 432 9.79 -6.90 4.51
CA ALA A 432 9.28 -7.99 5.32
C ALA A 432 7.78 -7.83 5.61
N ASP A 433 7.35 -6.61 5.87
CA ASP A 433 5.94 -6.26 6.08
C ASP A 433 5.14 -6.28 4.78
N LEU A 434 5.63 -5.55 3.76
CA LEU A 434 4.93 -5.37 2.49
C LEU A 434 4.80 -6.66 1.69
N SER A 435 5.70 -7.63 1.88
CA SER A 435 5.66 -8.93 1.19
C SER A 435 4.62 -9.88 1.76
N LYS A 436 4.02 -9.56 2.90
CA LYS A 436 2.96 -10.38 3.51
C LYS A 436 1.59 -9.88 3.05
N ASN A 437 0.65 -10.80 2.95
CA ASN A 437 -0.74 -10.40 2.77
C ASN A 437 -1.14 -9.50 3.95
N ARG A 438 -1.60 -8.27 3.66
CA ARG A 438 -1.88 -7.30 4.73
C ARG A 438 -2.95 -7.76 5.72
N THR A 439 -3.88 -8.62 5.30
CA THR A 439 -4.97 -9.10 6.16
C THR A 439 -4.53 -10.18 7.15
N THR A 440 -3.31 -10.70 7.02
CA THR A 440 -2.78 -11.72 7.93
C THR A 440 -1.80 -11.13 8.93
N ASP A 441 -1.71 -11.76 10.10
CA ASP A 441 -0.64 -11.49 11.05
C ASP A 441 0.66 -12.07 10.51
N TYR A 442 1.80 -11.48 10.88
CA TYR A 442 3.10 -12.04 10.51
C TYR A 442 4.09 -11.95 11.66
N VAL A 443 5.05 -12.88 11.67
CA VAL A 443 6.11 -12.92 12.67
C VAL A 443 7.28 -12.06 12.22
N PHE A 444 7.67 -11.10 13.06
CA PHE A 444 8.82 -10.25 12.85
C PHE A 444 10.10 -11.02 13.19
N ASP A 445 10.98 -11.23 12.22
CA ASP A 445 12.21 -12.02 12.37
C ASP A 445 13.39 -11.33 11.64
N TRP A 446 14.32 -10.77 12.41
CA TRP A 446 15.48 -10.07 11.88
C TRP A 446 16.34 -10.93 10.95
N ASP A 447 16.59 -12.19 11.32
CA ASP A 447 17.47 -13.07 10.56
C ASP A 447 16.93 -13.34 9.16
N ASN A 448 15.62 -13.60 9.06
CA ASN A 448 14.96 -13.81 7.77
C ASN A 448 14.94 -12.54 6.93
N MET A 449 14.65 -11.39 7.55
CA MET A 449 14.48 -10.11 6.85
C MET A 449 15.78 -9.60 6.23
N LEU A 450 16.90 -9.84 6.90
CA LEU A 450 18.22 -9.37 6.48
C LEU A 450 18.99 -10.41 5.64
N SER A 451 18.37 -11.55 5.34
CA SER A 451 18.98 -12.59 4.50
C SER A 451 19.14 -12.10 3.06
N PHE A 452 20.27 -12.45 2.44
CA PHE A 452 20.52 -12.22 1.01
C PHE A 452 19.91 -13.31 0.13
N GLU A 453 19.22 -14.27 0.72
CA GLU A 453 18.52 -15.34 0.02
C GLU A 453 17.03 -15.29 0.35
N GLY A 454 16.22 -15.68 -0.61
CA GLY A 454 14.78 -15.71 -0.45
C GLY A 454 14.10 -14.37 -0.78
N ASN A 455 12.84 -14.25 -0.40
CA ASN A 455 12.01 -13.08 -0.72
C ASN A 455 12.24 -11.95 0.31
N THR A 456 13.35 -11.26 0.16
CA THR A 456 13.83 -10.21 1.08
C THR A 456 14.28 -8.97 0.32
N ALA A 457 14.37 -7.83 1.02
CA ALA A 457 14.89 -6.60 0.41
C ALA A 457 16.36 -6.75 -0.01
N PRO A 458 17.27 -7.29 0.83
CA PRO A 458 18.67 -7.46 0.40
C PRO A 458 18.81 -8.31 -0.87
N TYR A 459 18.01 -9.38 -1.00
CA TYR A 459 18.00 -10.19 -2.23
C TYR A 459 17.61 -9.36 -3.45
N MET A 460 16.55 -8.56 -3.34
CA MET A 460 16.07 -7.73 -4.45
C MET A 460 17.05 -6.61 -4.80
N GLN A 461 17.64 -5.98 -3.81
CA GLN A 461 18.63 -4.93 -3.99
C GLN A 461 19.90 -5.50 -4.63
N TYR A 462 20.32 -6.67 -4.20
CA TYR A 462 21.48 -7.37 -4.80
C TYR A 462 21.20 -7.77 -6.25
N ALA A 463 19.99 -8.27 -6.55
CA ALA A 463 19.61 -8.62 -7.93
C ALA A 463 19.73 -7.39 -8.86
N TYR A 464 19.24 -6.24 -8.41
CA TYR A 464 19.39 -4.98 -9.15
C TYR A 464 20.86 -4.60 -9.36
N THR A 465 21.64 -4.62 -8.30
CA THR A 465 23.07 -4.26 -8.33
C THR A 465 23.87 -5.18 -9.26
N ARG A 466 23.54 -6.46 -9.26
CA ARG A 466 24.18 -7.45 -10.14
C ARG A 466 23.95 -7.15 -11.62
N ILE A 467 22.74 -6.73 -11.98
CA ILE A 467 22.44 -6.32 -13.37
C ILE A 467 23.21 -5.06 -13.72
N ARG A 468 23.27 -4.08 -12.82
CA ARG A 468 24.10 -2.88 -13.02
C ARG A 468 25.55 -3.23 -13.29
N SER A 469 26.09 -4.21 -12.58
CA SER A 469 27.46 -4.70 -12.79
C SER A 469 27.69 -5.25 -14.20
N ILE A 470 26.69 -5.91 -14.79
CA ILE A 470 26.77 -6.42 -16.17
C ILE A 470 26.97 -5.24 -17.14
N PHE A 471 26.23 -4.15 -16.98
CA PHE A 471 26.36 -2.97 -17.83
C PHE A 471 27.70 -2.24 -17.63
N ASN A 472 28.21 -2.21 -16.42
CA ASN A 472 29.52 -1.60 -16.13
C ASN A 472 30.66 -2.38 -16.78
N LYS A 473 30.53 -3.68 -16.99
CA LYS A 473 31.51 -4.55 -17.66
C LYS A 473 31.31 -4.61 -19.17
N ALA A 474 30.10 -4.32 -19.65
CA ALA A 474 29.80 -4.33 -21.08
C ALA A 474 30.30 -3.04 -21.72
N ASP A 475 31.22 -3.16 -22.68
CA ASP A 475 31.65 -2.04 -23.49
C ASP A 475 30.76 -1.96 -24.73
N VAL A 476 29.58 -1.29 -24.56
CA VAL A 476 28.55 -1.25 -25.58
C VAL A 476 28.28 0.18 -26.02
N ASN A 477 28.24 0.40 -27.33
CA ASN A 477 27.83 1.66 -27.92
C ASN A 477 26.32 1.87 -27.63
N PRO A 478 25.92 2.97 -26.94
CA PRO A 478 24.54 3.22 -26.62
C PRO A 478 23.62 3.28 -27.85
N THR A 479 24.08 3.82 -28.97
CA THR A 479 23.32 3.88 -30.22
C THR A 479 23.07 2.49 -30.80
N ALA A 480 24.08 1.64 -30.82
CA ALA A 480 23.96 0.26 -31.28
C ALA A 480 22.96 -0.52 -30.42
N LEU A 481 23.02 -0.33 -29.10
CA LEU A 481 22.09 -0.96 -28.17
C LEU A 481 20.65 -0.48 -28.40
N ALA A 482 20.45 0.81 -28.59
CA ALA A 482 19.12 1.39 -28.85
C ALA A 482 18.49 0.87 -30.13
N GLU A 483 19.30 0.69 -31.20
CA GLU A 483 18.86 0.22 -32.51
C GLU A 483 18.72 -1.30 -32.61
N ALA A 484 19.27 -2.04 -31.67
CA ALA A 484 19.26 -3.50 -31.69
C ALA A 484 17.83 -4.05 -31.58
N LYS A 485 17.59 -5.15 -32.30
CA LYS A 485 16.33 -5.86 -32.26
C LYS A 485 16.35 -6.92 -31.17
N ILE A 486 15.24 -7.05 -30.45
CA ILE A 486 15.08 -8.11 -29.48
C ILE A 486 14.68 -9.39 -30.21
N GLN A 487 15.39 -10.47 -29.89
CA GLN A 487 15.20 -11.81 -30.44
C GLN A 487 14.92 -12.76 -29.26
N LEU A 488 13.87 -13.51 -29.35
CA LEU A 488 13.41 -14.43 -28.30
C LEU A 488 13.47 -15.88 -28.80
N SER A 489 14.66 -16.33 -29.18
CA SER A 489 14.87 -17.68 -29.74
C SER A 489 15.05 -18.77 -28.68
N ASP A 490 15.49 -18.39 -27.48
CA ASP A 490 15.66 -19.29 -26.36
C ASP A 490 14.45 -19.22 -25.41
N GLU A 491 14.08 -20.36 -24.82
CA GLU A 491 12.94 -20.41 -23.87
C GLU A 491 13.12 -19.48 -22.67
N LYS A 492 14.36 -19.30 -22.20
CA LYS A 492 14.65 -18.43 -21.05
C LYS A 492 14.53 -16.96 -21.43
N GLU A 493 14.88 -16.59 -22.64
CA GLU A 493 14.66 -15.24 -23.18
C GLU A 493 13.16 -14.94 -23.27
N ARG A 494 12.39 -15.89 -23.80
CA ARG A 494 10.95 -15.79 -23.94
C ARG A 494 10.24 -15.67 -22.58
N ALA A 495 10.63 -16.52 -21.63
CA ALA A 495 10.06 -16.50 -20.28
C ALA A 495 10.32 -15.15 -19.58
N LEU A 496 11.52 -14.58 -19.74
CA LEU A 496 11.86 -13.28 -19.19
C LEU A 496 11.04 -12.17 -19.84
N ALA A 497 10.89 -12.19 -21.15
CA ALA A 497 10.09 -11.20 -21.88
C ALA A 497 8.63 -11.20 -21.39
N ILE A 498 8.02 -12.37 -21.24
CA ILE A 498 6.65 -12.49 -20.71
C ILE A 498 6.56 -11.92 -19.30
N LYS A 499 7.49 -12.30 -18.43
CA LYS A 499 7.48 -11.82 -17.04
C LYS A 499 7.62 -10.30 -16.96
N LEU A 500 8.51 -9.72 -17.76
CA LEU A 500 8.66 -8.27 -17.85
C LEU A 500 7.39 -7.57 -18.28
N LEU A 501 6.65 -8.14 -19.22
CA LEU A 501 5.39 -7.57 -19.72
C LEU A 501 4.19 -7.80 -18.80
N GLN A 502 4.37 -8.53 -17.71
CA GLN A 502 3.34 -8.73 -16.68
C GLN A 502 3.41 -7.69 -15.54
N PHE A 503 4.31 -6.73 -15.62
CA PHE A 503 4.47 -5.70 -14.60
C PHE A 503 3.19 -4.90 -14.37
N GLU A 504 2.51 -4.49 -15.44
CA GLU A 504 1.26 -3.73 -15.33
C GLU A 504 0.17 -4.52 -14.59
N GLU A 505 0.06 -5.82 -14.83
CA GLU A 505 -0.92 -6.68 -14.13
C GLU A 505 -0.74 -6.61 -12.60
N ALA A 506 0.52 -6.70 -12.15
CA ALA A 506 0.84 -6.60 -10.72
C ALA A 506 0.52 -5.20 -10.16
N VAL A 507 0.92 -4.15 -10.86
CA VAL A 507 0.70 -2.76 -10.46
C VAL A 507 -0.80 -2.43 -10.40
N GLN A 508 -1.57 -2.87 -11.40
CA GLN A 508 -3.03 -2.68 -11.42
C GLN A 508 -3.71 -3.38 -10.25
N THR A 509 -3.29 -4.59 -9.91
CA THR A 509 -3.85 -5.32 -8.76
C THR A 509 -3.57 -4.58 -7.45
N VAL A 510 -2.36 -4.09 -7.25
CA VAL A 510 -2.02 -3.30 -6.06
C VAL A 510 -2.90 -2.06 -5.96
N GLY A 511 -3.09 -1.35 -7.04
CA GLY A 511 -3.92 -0.13 -7.07
C GLY A 511 -5.39 -0.41 -6.79
N LYS A 512 -5.91 -1.50 -7.32
CA LYS A 512 -7.31 -1.91 -7.14
C LYS A 512 -7.59 -2.45 -5.74
N GLU A 513 -6.75 -3.39 -5.27
CA GLU A 513 -6.99 -4.16 -4.05
C GLU A 513 -6.28 -3.60 -2.81
N GLY A 514 -5.30 -2.72 -2.99
CA GLY A 514 -4.49 -2.22 -1.89
C GLY A 514 -3.57 -3.29 -1.30
N THR A 515 -2.93 -4.09 -2.16
CA THR A 515 -2.17 -5.29 -1.77
C THR A 515 -0.72 -5.25 -2.27
N PRO A 516 0.16 -4.48 -1.60
CA PRO A 516 1.57 -4.39 -2.03
C PRO A 516 2.29 -5.73 -2.15
N HIS A 517 1.85 -6.77 -1.42
CA HIS A 517 2.48 -8.09 -1.48
C HIS A 517 2.44 -8.71 -2.89
N VAL A 518 1.46 -8.34 -3.69
CA VAL A 518 1.36 -8.80 -5.09
C VAL A 518 2.55 -8.28 -5.89
N LEU A 519 2.94 -7.03 -5.67
CA LEU A 519 4.12 -6.46 -6.32
C LEU A 519 5.41 -7.10 -5.81
N CYS A 520 5.52 -7.35 -4.50
CA CYS A 520 6.67 -8.05 -3.93
C CYS A 520 6.84 -9.45 -4.54
N ALA A 521 5.77 -10.21 -4.64
CA ALA A 521 5.78 -11.54 -5.27
C ALA A 521 6.21 -11.46 -6.74
N TYR A 522 5.69 -10.47 -7.47
CA TYR A 522 6.06 -10.24 -8.86
C TYR A 522 7.56 -9.97 -9.00
N LEU A 523 8.11 -9.06 -8.20
CA LEU A 523 9.53 -8.70 -8.26
C LEU A 523 10.43 -9.89 -7.90
N TYR A 524 10.05 -10.68 -6.91
CA TYR A 524 10.78 -11.88 -6.55
C TYR A 524 10.80 -12.91 -7.68
N GLU A 525 9.66 -13.15 -8.30
CA GLU A 525 9.56 -14.04 -9.46
C GLU A 525 10.37 -13.51 -10.65
N LEU A 526 10.31 -12.22 -10.91
CA LEU A 526 11.10 -11.57 -11.97
C LEU A 526 12.60 -11.77 -11.75
N ALA A 527 13.08 -11.56 -10.53
CA ALA A 527 14.47 -11.76 -10.18
C ALA A 527 14.91 -13.23 -10.42
N GLY A 528 14.04 -14.19 -10.06
CA GLY A 528 14.27 -15.61 -10.30
C GLY A 528 14.34 -15.97 -11.77
N VAL A 529 13.41 -15.45 -12.56
CA VAL A 529 13.37 -15.66 -14.02
C VAL A 529 14.60 -15.04 -14.69
N PHE A 530 15.00 -13.85 -14.26
CA PHE A 530 16.24 -13.24 -14.75
C PHE A 530 17.47 -14.06 -14.39
N SER A 531 17.57 -14.57 -13.18
CA SER A 531 18.68 -15.39 -12.74
C SER A 531 18.83 -16.64 -13.61
N SER A 532 17.72 -17.31 -13.89
CA SER A 532 17.68 -18.47 -14.79
C SER A 532 18.11 -18.12 -16.23
N PHE A 533 17.61 -16.97 -16.73
CA PHE A 533 18.02 -16.45 -18.03
C PHE A 533 19.53 -16.17 -18.07
N TYR A 534 20.06 -15.49 -17.06
CA TYR A 534 21.47 -15.13 -16.99
C TYR A 534 22.40 -16.35 -16.97
N GLU A 535 22.01 -17.42 -16.30
CA GLU A 535 22.78 -18.66 -16.22
C GLU A 535 22.80 -19.42 -17.54
N HIS A 536 21.70 -19.42 -18.28
CA HIS A 536 21.54 -20.24 -19.50
C HIS A 536 21.84 -19.48 -20.79
N CYS A 537 21.80 -18.15 -20.75
CA CYS A 537 21.96 -17.29 -21.93
C CYS A 537 23.12 -16.34 -21.73
N PRO A 538 24.34 -16.71 -22.11
CA PRO A 538 25.51 -15.84 -21.97
C PRO A 538 25.29 -14.48 -22.61
N ILE A 539 25.57 -13.40 -21.88
CA ILE A 539 25.42 -12.01 -22.37
C ILE A 539 26.77 -11.50 -22.86
N LEU A 540 27.74 -11.34 -21.96
CA LEU A 540 29.04 -10.75 -22.27
C LEU A 540 29.89 -11.66 -23.20
N ASN A 541 29.71 -12.95 -23.07
CA ASN A 541 30.42 -13.97 -23.85
C ASN A 541 29.59 -14.54 -25.01
N ALA A 542 28.51 -13.87 -25.40
CA ALA A 542 27.71 -14.28 -26.55
C ALA A 542 28.57 -14.18 -27.83
N GLU A 543 28.52 -15.22 -28.66
CA GLU A 543 29.32 -15.28 -29.90
C GLU A 543 28.82 -14.25 -30.94
N ASP A 544 27.49 -14.08 -31.02
CA ASP A 544 26.86 -13.15 -31.97
C ASP A 544 26.57 -11.81 -31.26
N GLU A 545 27.07 -10.72 -31.84
CA GLU A 545 26.88 -9.37 -31.32
C GLU A 545 25.38 -9.00 -31.26
N ASN A 546 24.56 -9.42 -32.22
CA ASN A 546 23.13 -9.15 -32.23
C ASN A 546 22.43 -9.87 -31.07
N VAL A 547 22.83 -11.08 -30.74
CA VAL A 547 22.33 -11.85 -29.59
C VAL A 547 22.74 -11.15 -28.29
N LYS A 548 23.98 -10.70 -28.20
CA LYS A 548 24.47 -9.95 -27.02
C LYS A 548 23.64 -8.70 -26.77
N LEU A 549 23.42 -7.89 -27.80
CA LEU A 549 22.64 -6.65 -27.68
C LEU A 549 21.18 -6.92 -27.32
N SER A 550 20.57 -7.94 -27.91
CA SER A 550 19.21 -8.38 -27.56
C SER A 550 19.10 -8.74 -26.09
N ARG A 551 20.03 -9.55 -25.59
CA ARG A 551 20.07 -9.98 -24.18
C ARG A 551 20.35 -8.82 -23.23
N LEU A 552 21.17 -7.86 -23.62
CA LEU A 552 21.40 -6.63 -22.85
C LEU A 552 20.13 -5.79 -22.75
N LYS A 553 19.31 -5.74 -23.79
CA LYS A 553 18.02 -5.04 -23.73
C LYS A 553 17.05 -5.69 -22.75
N LEU A 554 16.99 -7.02 -22.72
CA LEU A 554 16.21 -7.75 -21.73
C LEU A 554 16.72 -7.47 -20.32
N ALA A 555 18.02 -7.46 -20.12
CA ALA A 555 18.64 -7.11 -18.84
C ALA A 555 18.31 -5.64 -18.44
N SER A 556 18.34 -4.72 -19.40
CA SER A 556 18.01 -3.31 -19.18
C SER A 556 16.57 -3.13 -18.67
N LEU A 557 15.61 -3.79 -19.32
CA LEU A 557 14.22 -3.71 -18.88
C LEU A 557 14.02 -4.37 -17.52
N THR A 558 14.73 -5.46 -17.24
CA THR A 558 14.70 -6.11 -15.92
C THR A 558 15.20 -5.16 -14.83
N GLU A 559 16.33 -4.51 -15.04
CA GLU A 559 16.90 -3.51 -14.12
C GLU A 559 15.89 -2.39 -13.84
N LYS A 560 15.34 -1.82 -14.89
CA LYS A 560 14.38 -0.71 -14.78
C LYS A 560 13.09 -1.13 -14.05
N THR A 561 12.62 -2.34 -14.31
CA THR A 561 11.41 -2.88 -13.68
C THR A 561 11.63 -3.16 -12.19
N LEU A 562 12.77 -3.77 -11.83
CA LEU A 562 13.12 -3.97 -10.43
C LEU A 562 13.23 -2.65 -9.68
N LYS A 563 13.90 -1.67 -10.27
CA LYS A 563 14.03 -0.34 -9.67
C LYS A 563 12.68 0.33 -9.49
N GLN A 564 11.86 0.36 -10.52
CA GLN A 564 10.54 0.98 -10.47
C GLN A 564 9.64 0.28 -9.44
N GLY A 565 9.64 -1.04 -9.43
CA GLY A 565 8.85 -1.80 -8.46
C GLY A 565 9.27 -1.53 -7.02
N LEU A 566 10.56 -1.50 -6.75
CA LEU A 566 11.07 -1.18 -5.41
C LEU A 566 10.76 0.26 -5.02
N GLU A 567 10.82 1.22 -5.96
CA GLU A 567 10.42 2.60 -5.71
C GLU A 567 8.94 2.72 -5.34
N LEU A 568 8.06 1.95 -5.99
CA LEU A 568 6.63 1.90 -5.65
C LEU A 568 6.40 1.38 -4.23
N LEU A 569 7.29 0.52 -3.74
CA LEU A 569 7.27 0.04 -2.36
C LEU A 569 7.97 1.01 -1.38
N GLY A 570 8.54 2.08 -1.89
CA GLY A 570 9.32 3.03 -1.09
C GLY A 570 10.65 2.46 -0.60
N ILE A 571 11.21 1.48 -1.31
CA ILE A 571 12.47 0.83 -0.99
C ILE A 571 13.56 1.33 -1.92
N LYS A 572 14.63 1.84 -1.35
CA LYS A 572 15.76 2.38 -2.11
C LYS A 572 16.59 1.27 -2.73
N THR A 573 17.01 1.48 -3.96
CA THR A 573 18.03 0.66 -4.63
C THR A 573 19.41 1.26 -4.40
N ILE A 574 20.43 0.46 -4.63
CA ILE A 574 21.83 0.84 -4.47
C ILE A 574 22.62 0.42 -5.71
N GLU A 575 23.56 1.27 -6.13
CA GLU A 575 24.33 1.05 -7.36
C GLU A 575 25.46 0.03 -7.16
N LYS A 576 25.99 -0.05 -5.95
CA LYS A 576 27.06 -0.98 -5.57
C LYS A 576 26.72 -1.64 -4.23
N MET A 577 27.06 -2.90 -4.13
CA MET A 577 26.83 -3.66 -2.92
C MET A 577 27.97 -4.63 -2.60
#